data_d3d8385e17b8a15c6aac0516cef0cd19
#
_entry.id   d3d8385e17b8a15c6aac0516cef0cd19
#
_cell.length_a   1.000
_cell.length_b   1.000
_cell.length_c   1.000
_cell.angle_alpha   90.00
_cell.angle_beta   90.00
_cell.angle_gamma   90.00
#
_symmetry.space_group_name_H-M   'P 1'
#
loop_
_entity.id
_entity.type
_entity.pdbx_description
1 polymer ?
#
loop_
_entity_poly.entity_id
_entity_poly.type
_entity_poly.pdbx_seq_one_letter_code
_entity_poly.pdbx_strand_id
1 'polypeptide(L)'
;MNHALNMQQGFEELLKNKDIDNVIRKMQDRSADVDKAIKEYDVISHEIMSRPDKIIKDKEGRTIRLQKQWKLPIPYQRFINEIALVFLYGQPVKFSMVSEGTEEAFSKFKDLIKSTRFDSRIRQCKRIAGAETESALLLHVFKDEEGNKPDALIKVLGKSLGDEIKPMFDRWNRMVAFGHGYYINEGGYTTYYFDVYMKQKIYRCKKEDMGWSVVEEENLIGKIPVIYFRQEKEHEGVEPLIKREEWIASLTADVNDYFASPAVKATADVIKNIPEKEEPGKIFIMDGKDSDVSYLTIDSAPELKKQEIDYLQKHILSKTFTPNIDFENMKALSNVSGKALKQMMILAEIKANKHKESHDELVDRFISLLIAAIANVIDIRLKDQCSKLIIDAQFQSPFNEDIAEMITNLVSSIDAGMMSEETGRELNPLISDSTSETSRIEAERQRKRETSGDVFEQGF
;
A
#
# COMPACT_ATOMS: atom_id res chain seq x y z
N MET A 1 3.91 -17.71 33.07
CA MET A 1 4.96 -16.76 33.29
C MET A 1 6.37 -17.30 33.01
N ASN A 2 6.73 -18.48 33.56
CA ASN A 2 8.09 -19.05 33.42
C ASN A 2 8.52 -19.42 31.98
N HIS A 3 7.62 -19.87 31.10
CA HIS A 3 7.99 -20.31 29.74
C HIS A 3 8.41 -19.15 28.80
N ALA A 4 7.77 -18.01 28.91
CA ALA A 4 8.12 -16.82 28.11
C ALA A 4 9.44 -16.20 28.61
N LEU A 5 9.65 -16.22 29.92
CA LEU A 5 10.92 -15.82 30.55
C LEU A 5 12.07 -16.72 30.12
N ASN A 6 11.86 -18.05 30.09
CA ASN A 6 12.88 -19.02 29.67
C ASN A 6 13.21 -18.87 28.15
N MET A 7 12.22 -18.55 27.30
CA MET A 7 12.49 -18.28 25.87
C MET A 7 13.33 -17.02 25.69
N GLN A 8 13.01 -15.94 26.40
CA GLN A 8 13.78 -14.70 26.33
C GLN A 8 15.20 -14.87 26.87
N GLN A 9 15.37 -15.55 28.00
CA GLN A 9 16.70 -15.82 28.59
C GLN A 9 17.58 -16.62 27.64
N GLY A 10 17.08 -17.71 27.06
CA GLY A 10 17.84 -18.51 26.09
C GLY A 10 18.12 -17.78 24.77
N PHE A 11 17.29 -16.77 24.40
CA PHE A 11 17.54 -15.92 23.24
C PHE A 11 18.62 -14.86 23.53
N GLU A 12 18.57 -14.23 24.72
CA GLU A 12 19.59 -13.29 25.16
C GLU A 12 20.97 -13.96 25.38
N GLU A 13 21.01 -15.21 25.81
CA GLU A 13 22.25 -15.98 25.93
C GLU A 13 22.92 -16.18 24.56
N LEU A 14 22.14 -16.49 23.51
CA LEU A 14 22.68 -16.60 22.15
C LEU A 14 23.26 -15.27 21.65
N LEU A 15 22.58 -14.16 21.93
CA LEU A 15 23.07 -12.83 21.57
C LEU A 15 24.39 -12.49 22.29
N LYS A 16 24.48 -12.78 23.58
CA LYS A 16 25.71 -12.59 24.39
C LYS A 16 26.87 -13.48 23.90
N ASN A 17 26.55 -14.69 23.48
CA ASN A 17 27.54 -15.65 22.93
C ASN A 17 27.87 -15.34 21.46
N LYS A 18 27.29 -14.28 20.86
CA LYS A 18 27.48 -13.88 19.46
C LYS A 18 27.06 -14.95 18.45
N ASP A 19 26.17 -15.86 18.85
CA ASP A 19 25.64 -16.92 18.00
C ASP A 19 24.42 -16.42 17.21
N ILE A 20 24.66 -15.45 16.33
CA ILE A 20 23.63 -14.74 15.59
C ILE A 20 22.96 -15.64 14.56
N ASP A 21 23.66 -16.62 14.00
CA ASP A 21 23.06 -17.56 13.06
C ASP A 21 21.94 -18.39 13.72
N ASN A 22 22.09 -18.77 14.99
CA ASN A 22 21.04 -19.44 15.77
C ASN A 22 19.95 -18.46 16.25
N VAL A 23 20.30 -17.19 16.51
CA VAL A 23 19.31 -16.11 16.75
C VAL A 23 18.38 -15.98 15.56
N ILE A 24 18.92 -15.83 14.36
CA ILE A 24 18.16 -15.70 13.10
C ILE A 24 17.25 -16.91 12.88
N ARG A 25 17.74 -18.14 13.14
CA ARG A 25 16.95 -19.37 12.98
C ARG A 25 15.78 -19.49 13.98
N LYS A 26 15.89 -18.89 15.16
CA LYS A 26 14.81 -18.90 16.17
C LYS A 26 13.73 -17.86 15.89
N MET A 27 14.02 -16.87 15.08
CA MET A 27 13.05 -15.84 14.67
C MET A 27 12.13 -16.36 13.56
N GLN A 28 10.96 -15.77 13.43
CA GLN A 28 10.02 -16.16 12.39
C GLN A 28 10.58 -15.82 11.00
N ASP A 29 10.58 -16.81 10.11
CA ASP A 29 11.00 -16.65 8.73
C ASP A 29 9.80 -16.81 7.80
N ARG A 30 9.49 -15.75 7.04
CA ARG A 30 8.44 -15.72 6.03
C ARG A 30 8.96 -15.44 4.63
N SER A 31 10.28 -15.51 4.45
CA SER A 31 10.94 -15.14 3.20
C SER A 31 10.36 -15.87 1.97
N ALA A 32 10.01 -17.14 2.10
CA ALA A 32 9.41 -17.93 1.01
C ALA A 32 8.02 -17.42 0.60
N ASP A 33 7.17 -17.07 1.57
CA ASP A 33 5.83 -16.52 1.31
C ASP A 33 5.95 -15.12 0.68
N VAL A 34 6.86 -14.31 1.21
CA VAL A 34 7.15 -12.96 0.71
C VAL A 34 7.70 -13.01 -0.73
N ASP A 35 8.65 -13.90 -1.02
CA ASP A 35 9.20 -14.06 -2.37
C ASP A 35 8.14 -14.50 -3.37
N LYS A 36 7.22 -15.37 -2.96
CA LYS A 36 6.09 -15.77 -3.77
C LYS A 36 5.18 -14.58 -4.05
N ALA A 37 4.85 -13.79 -3.04
CA ALA A 37 3.99 -12.61 -3.18
C ALA A 37 4.63 -11.55 -4.09
N ILE A 38 5.93 -11.29 -3.95
CA ILE A 38 6.67 -10.37 -4.82
C ILE A 38 6.62 -10.82 -6.28
N LYS A 39 6.85 -12.12 -6.56
CA LYS A 39 6.78 -12.67 -7.91
C LYS A 39 5.39 -12.54 -8.54
N GLU A 40 4.34 -12.70 -7.74
CA GLU A 40 2.97 -12.52 -8.21
C GLU A 40 2.61 -11.04 -8.44
N TYR A 41 3.22 -10.13 -7.71
CA TYR A 41 2.99 -8.68 -7.84
C TYR A 41 3.82 -8.05 -8.96
N ASP A 42 4.99 -8.61 -9.27
CA ASP A 42 5.88 -8.11 -10.30
C ASP A 42 5.45 -8.61 -11.69
N VAL A 43 4.98 -7.69 -12.50
CA VAL A 43 4.46 -7.92 -13.85
C VAL A 43 5.43 -8.72 -14.74
N ILE A 44 6.75 -8.49 -14.58
CA ILE A 44 7.77 -9.19 -15.38
C ILE A 44 7.90 -10.65 -14.96
N SER A 45 7.52 -10.96 -13.73
CA SER A 45 7.58 -12.31 -13.14
C SER A 45 6.30 -13.14 -13.36
N HIS A 46 5.26 -12.58 -14.00
CA HIS A 46 4.03 -13.31 -14.29
C HIS A 46 4.30 -14.52 -15.21
N GLU A 47 3.53 -15.58 -15.04
CA GLU A 47 3.70 -16.85 -15.76
C GLU A 47 3.63 -16.67 -17.28
N ILE A 48 2.81 -15.73 -17.77
CA ILE A 48 2.69 -15.42 -19.20
C ILE A 48 4.04 -14.97 -19.80
N MET A 49 4.92 -14.33 -19.00
CA MET A 49 6.22 -13.89 -19.48
C MET A 49 7.16 -15.05 -19.80
N SER A 50 6.93 -16.22 -19.20
CA SER A 50 7.68 -17.45 -19.48
C SER A 50 7.13 -18.26 -20.69
N ARG A 51 6.06 -17.77 -21.32
CA ARG A 51 5.45 -18.43 -22.49
C ARG A 51 6.49 -18.66 -23.59
N PRO A 52 6.68 -19.90 -24.08
CA PRO A 52 7.65 -20.20 -25.11
C PRO A 52 7.24 -19.63 -26.48
N ASP A 53 8.22 -19.21 -27.26
CA ASP A 53 8.02 -18.85 -28.67
C ASP A 53 7.70 -20.09 -29.51
N LYS A 54 6.90 -19.95 -30.55
CA LYS A 54 6.47 -21.04 -31.39
C LYS A 54 7.58 -21.42 -32.40
N ILE A 55 8.02 -22.66 -32.33
CA ILE A 55 8.97 -23.23 -33.29
C ILE A 55 8.21 -23.71 -34.52
N ILE A 56 8.45 -23.12 -35.68
CA ILE A 56 7.91 -23.54 -36.95
C ILE A 56 8.93 -24.49 -37.58
N LYS A 57 8.46 -25.74 -37.90
CA LYS A 57 9.27 -26.79 -38.49
C LYS A 57 8.82 -27.06 -39.93
N ASP A 58 9.75 -27.52 -40.79
CA ASP A 58 9.46 -28.05 -42.11
C ASP A 58 8.84 -29.48 -42.06
N LYS A 59 8.55 -30.06 -43.23
CA LYS A 59 8.01 -31.42 -43.34
C LYS A 59 8.99 -32.50 -42.85
N GLU A 60 10.28 -32.16 -42.79
CA GLU A 60 11.36 -33.05 -42.33
C GLU A 60 11.69 -32.85 -40.84
N GLY A 61 10.92 -31.99 -40.14
CA GLY A 61 11.09 -31.76 -38.71
C GLY A 61 12.22 -30.75 -38.34
N ARG A 62 12.85 -30.10 -39.32
CA ARG A 62 13.88 -29.09 -39.10
C ARG A 62 13.24 -27.74 -38.76
N THR A 63 13.84 -26.99 -37.83
CA THR A 63 13.37 -25.66 -37.45
C THR A 63 13.59 -24.67 -38.60
N ILE A 64 12.49 -24.12 -39.17
CA ILE A 64 12.54 -23.07 -40.18
C ILE A 64 12.73 -21.71 -39.56
N ARG A 65 11.90 -21.41 -38.53
CA ARG A 65 11.95 -20.12 -37.82
C ARG A 65 11.37 -20.22 -36.43
N LEU A 66 11.75 -19.27 -35.58
CA LEU A 66 11.13 -19.03 -34.31
C LEU A 66 10.12 -17.87 -34.48
N GLN A 67 8.86 -18.14 -34.19
CA GLN A 67 7.81 -17.11 -34.18
C GLN A 67 7.61 -16.62 -32.76
N LYS A 68 7.92 -15.35 -32.53
CA LYS A 68 7.65 -14.70 -31.25
C LYS A 68 6.15 -14.75 -30.94
N GLN A 69 5.83 -15.07 -29.70
CA GLN A 69 4.47 -15.07 -29.19
C GLN A 69 4.28 -13.84 -28.32
N TRP A 70 3.10 -13.24 -28.36
CA TRP A 70 2.75 -12.13 -27.48
C TRP A 70 2.70 -12.60 -26.03
N LYS A 71 3.19 -11.74 -25.13
CA LYS A 71 3.24 -11.93 -23.69
C LYS A 71 2.67 -10.68 -23.07
N LEU A 72 1.38 -10.69 -22.75
CA LEU A 72 0.64 -9.52 -22.26
C LEU A 72 0.28 -9.72 -20.77
N PRO A 73 1.16 -9.33 -19.86
CA PRO A 73 0.85 -9.35 -18.44
C PRO A 73 -0.04 -8.16 -18.08
N ILE A 74 -0.99 -8.38 -17.16
CA ILE A 74 -1.97 -7.37 -16.73
C ILE A 74 -1.76 -7.04 -15.26
N PRO A 75 -1.46 -5.78 -14.88
CA PRO A 75 -1.06 -5.40 -13.52
C PRO A 75 -2.26 -5.21 -12.57
N TYR A 76 -3.20 -6.17 -12.50
CA TYR A 76 -4.33 -6.11 -11.56
C TYR A 76 -3.91 -5.99 -10.12
N GLN A 77 -2.86 -6.71 -9.72
CA GLN A 77 -2.35 -6.74 -8.35
C GLN A 77 -2.00 -5.33 -7.86
N ARG A 78 -1.34 -4.54 -8.72
CA ARG A 78 -0.99 -3.15 -8.42
C ARG A 78 -2.24 -2.28 -8.30
N PHE A 79 -3.17 -2.41 -9.24
CA PHE A 79 -4.42 -1.64 -9.23
C PHE A 79 -5.25 -1.92 -7.97
N ILE A 80 -5.44 -3.19 -7.62
CA ILE A 80 -6.20 -3.62 -6.43
C ILE A 80 -5.55 -3.08 -5.15
N ASN A 81 -4.22 -3.15 -5.04
CA ASN A 81 -3.47 -2.66 -3.88
C ASN A 81 -3.56 -1.14 -3.72
N GLU A 82 -3.43 -0.37 -4.82
CA GLU A 82 -3.55 1.09 -4.76
C GLU A 82 -4.97 1.53 -4.39
N ILE A 83 -6.01 0.88 -4.90
CA ILE A 83 -7.39 1.17 -4.49
C ILE A 83 -7.59 0.91 -3.00
N ALA A 84 -7.15 -0.25 -2.50
CA ALA A 84 -7.23 -0.57 -1.07
C ALA A 84 -6.48 0.46 -0.20
N LEU A 85 -5.31 0.91 -0.65
CA LEU A 85 -4.53 1.94 0.02
C LEU A 85 -5.27 3.28 0.08
N VAL A 86 -5.86 3.72 -1.03
CA VAL A 86 -6.57 5.01 -1.12
C VAL A 86 -7.78 5.04 -0.20
N PHE A 87 -8.51 3.94 -0.08
CA PHE A 87 -9.69 3.87 0.79
C PHE A 87 -9.35 3.78 2.28
N LEU A 88 -8.14 3.35 2.65
CA LEU A 88 -7.71 3.27 4.05
C LEU A 88 -6.90 4.52 4.48
N TYR A 89 -5.95 4.95 3.68
CA TYR A 89 -4.98 6.01 4.00
C TYR A 89 -4.92 7.13 2.94
N GLY A 90 -5.92 7.26 2.08
CA GLY A 90 -5.98 8.32 1.08
C GLY A 90 -6.01 9.71 1.69
N GLN A 91 -6.66 9.82 2.85
CA GLN A 91 -6.60 11.01 3.71
C GLN A 91 -5.69 10.74 4.91
N PRO A 92 -5.03 11.76 5.47
CA PRO A 92 -4.24 11.65 6.71
C PRO A 92 -5.10 11.15 7.86
N VAL A 93 -4.51 10.33 8.75
CA VAL A 93 -5.16 9.95 10.01
C VAL A 93 -5.30 11.18 10.89
N LYS A 94 -6.52 11.46 11.38
CA LYS A 94 -6.78 12.57 12.28
C LYS A 94 -6.53 12.12 13.72
N PHE A 95 -5.63 12.84 14.42
CA PHE A 95 -5.35 12.60 15.83
C PHE A 95 -6.01 13.69 16.66
N SER A 96 -6.75 13.30 17.69
CA SER A 96 -7.39 14.20 18.65
C SER A 96 -6.98 13.84 20.09
N MET A 97 -6.81 14.84 20.93
CA MET A 97 -6.52 14.67 22.34
C MET A 97 -7.84 14.52 23.12
N VAL A 98 -7.89 13.51 23.97
CA VAL A 98 -9.06 13.23 24.83
C VAL A 98 -8.81 13.68 26.27
N SER A 99 -7.55 13.67 26.72
CA SER A 99 -7.15 14.00 28.09
C SER A 99 -6.92 15.51 28.27
N GLU A 100 -7.32 16.05 29.42
CA GLU A 100 -7.06 17.43 29.80
C GLU A 100 -5.66 17.61 30.45
N GLY A 101 -5.06 18.80 30.30
CA GLY A 101 -3.78 19.14 30.94
C GLY A 101 -2.56 18.47 30.30
N THR A 102 -2.67 18.03 29.04
CA THR A 102 -1.62 17.36 28.30
C THR A 102 -1.31 18.03 26.94
N GLU A 103 -1.67 19.31 26.80
CA GLU A 103 -1.64 20.07 25.55
C GLU A 103 -0.21 20.19 24.99
N GLU A 104 0.79 20.37 25.86
CA GLU A 104 2.18 20.50 25.44
C GLU A 104 2.73 19.18 24.90
N ALA A 105 2.43 18.06 25.57
CA ALA A 105 2.80 16.73 25.11
C ALA A 105 2.10 16.38 23.78
N PHE A 106 0.83 16.76 23.62
CA PHE A 106 0.09 16.56 22.37
C PHE A 106 0.63 17.44 21.24
N SER A 107 0.99 18.70 21.52
CA SER A 107 1.64 19.57 20.53
C SER A 107 2.95 18.95 20.05
N LYS A 108 3.78 18.43 20.97
CA LYS A 108 5.03 17.76 20.62
C LYS A 108 4.79 16.48 19.80
N PHE A 109 3.74 15.73 20.12
CA PHE A 109 3.31 14.56 19.33
C PHE A 109 2.97 14.98 17.89
N LYS A 110 2.17 16.04 17.69
CA LYS A 110 1.81 16.55 16.34
C LYS A 110 3.05 17.01 15.56
N ASP A 111 4.00 17.66 16.21
CA ASP A 111 5.26 18.07 15.58
C ASP A 111 6.05 16.87 15.08
N LEU A 112 6.12 15.78 15.86
CA LEU A 112 6.80 14.56 15.48
C LEU A 112 6.07 13.81 14.34
N ILE A 113 4.74 13.76 14.35
CA ILE A 113 3.95 13.23 13.23
C ILE A 113 4.35 13.93 11.93
N LYS A 114 4.48 15.25 11.97
CA LYS A 114 4.83 16.07 10.81
C LYS A 114 6.30 15.91 10.40
N SER A 115 7.25 15.98 11.35
CA SER A 115 8.69 15.87 11.07
C SER A 115 9.07 14.50 10.55
N THR A 116 8.50 13.43 11.11
CA THR A 116 8.73 12.04 10.68
C THR A 116 8.00 11.68 9.38
N ARG A 117 7.13 12.57 8.84
CA ARG A 117 6.30 12.33 7.65
C ARG A 117 5.45 11.05 7.79
N PHE A 118 4.86 10.84 8.94
CA PHE A 118 4.13 9.62 9.28
C PHE A 118 3.13 9.20 8.20
N ASP A 119 2.28 10.10 7.69
CA ASP A 119 1.27 9.78 6.68
C ASP A 119 1.87 9.23 5.37
N SER A 120 3.04 9.70 4.98
CA SER A 120 3.74 9.18 3.81
C SER A 120 4.33 7.80 4.11
N ARG A 121 4.91 7.62 5.30
CA ARG A 121 5.56 6.36 5.69
C ARG A 121 4.56 5.24 5.91
N ILE A 122 3.42 5.52 6.55
CA ILE A 122 2.38 4.50 6.75
C ILE A 122 1.74 4.06 5.42
N ARG A 123 1.54 5.00 4.47
CA ARG A 123 1.08 4.66 3.11
C ARG A 123 2.07 3.77 2.38
N GLN A 124 3.37 4.09 2.44
CA GLN A 124 4.41 3.26 1.85
C GLN A 124 4.44 1.86 2.50
N CYS A 125 4.35 1.79 3.83
CA CYS A 125 4.32 0.54 4.58
C CYS A 125 3.11 -0.32 4.20
N LYS A 126 1.89 0.26 4.13
CA LYS A 126 0.67 -0.44 3.70
C LYS A 126 0.77 -0.93 2.26
N ARG A 127 1.32 -0.13 1.34
CA ARG A 127 1.53 -0.53 -0.05
C ARG A 127 2.43 -1.76 -0.15
N ILE A 128 3.54 -1.77 0.59
CA ILE A 128 4.47 -2.90 0.64
C ILE A 128 3.79 -4.12 1.26
N ALA A 129 3.13 -3.97 2.41
CA ALA A 129 2.43 -5.08 3.05
C ALA A 129 1.33 -5.69 2.17
N GLY A 130 0.63 -4.87 1.37
CA GLY A 130 -0.38 -5.35 0.41
C GLY A 130 0.20 -6.12 -0.78
N ALA A 131 1.47 -5.85 -1.13
CA ALA A 131 2.20 -6.53 -2.20
C ALA A 131 2.99 -7.75 -1.69
N GLU A 132 3.67 -7.59 -0.55
CA GLU A 132 4.67 -8.54 -0.03
C GLU A 132 4.16 -9.37 1.15
N THR A 133 2.93 -9.11 1.63
CA THR A 133 2.30 -9.71 2.82
C THR A 133 2.86 -9.24 4.17
N GLU A 134 3.96 -8.52 4.19
CA GLU A 134 4.53 -7.92 5.40
C GLU A 134 5.35 -6.67 5.10
N SER A 135 5.46 -5.81 6.08
CA SER A 135 6.34 -4.64 6.11
C SER A 135 6.51 -4.17 7.55
N ALA A 136 7.38 -3.20 7.81
CA ALA A 136 7.48 -2.62 9.13
C ALA A 136 7.83 -1.13 9.09
N LEU A 137 7.43 -0.41 10.16
CA LEU A 137 7.91 0.94 10.45
C LEU A 137 8.90 0.84 11.61
N LEU A 138 10.13 1.29 11.40
CA LEU A 138 11.17 1.41 12.42
C LEU A 138 11.29 2.87 12.82
N LEU A 139 10.98 3.17 14.09
CA LEU A 139 11.23 4.48 14.68
C LEU A 139 12.67 4.55 15.15
N HIS A 140 13.45 5.44 14.58
CA HIS A 140 14.81 5.72 14.99
C HIS A 140 14.88 7.10 15.62
N VAL A 141 15.38 7.17 16.86
CA VAL A 141 15.62 8.42 17.59
C VAL A 141 17.11 8.68 17.59
N PHE A 142 17.52 9.86 17.21
CA PHE A 142 18.91 10.28 17.11
C PHE A 142 19.08 11.72 17.62
N LYS A 143 20.30 12.16 17.78
CA LYS A 143 20.59 13.57 17.98
C LYS A 143 20.78 14.23 16.62
N ASP A 144 20.32 15.49 16.48
CA ASP A 144 20.53 16.25 15.26
C ASP A 144 22.04 16.38 14.92
N GLU A 145 22.35 16.82 13.70
CA GLU A 145 23.73 16.94 13.24
C GLU A 145 24.58 17.85 14.12
N GLU A 146 23.97 18.81 14.81
CA GLU A 146 24.63 19.68 15.78
C GLU A 146 24.76 19.01 17.18
N GLY A 147 24.17 17.82 17.37
CA GLY A 147 24.23 17.05 18.61
C GLY A 147 23.46 17.63 19.79
N ASN A 148 22.68 18.69 19.57
CA ASN A 148 22.06 19.48 20.63
C ASN A 148 20.61 19.09 20.93
N LYS A 149 19.86 18.57 19.94
CA LYS A 149 18.45 18.22 20.11
C LYS A 149 18.18 16.81 19.65
N PRO A 150 17.45 16.02 20.44
CA PRO A 150 16.97 14.72 19.97
C PRO A 150 15.88 14.91 18.90
N ASP A 151 15.97 14.17 17.83
CA ASP A 151 15.00 14.11 16.74
C ASP A 151 14.65 12.66 16.41
N ALA A 152 13.65 12.44 15.59
CA ALA A 152 13.19 11.12 15.22
C ALA A 152 12.92 11.01 13.71
N LEU A 153 13.17 9.83 13.16
CA LEU A 153 12.81 9.47 11.81
C LEU A 153 12.09 8.11 11.78
N ILE A 154 11.28 7.91 10.77
CA ILE A 154 10.63 6.63 10.50
C ILE A 154 11.25 6.05 9.23
N LYS A 155 11.86 4.86 9.35
CA LYS A 155 12.29 4.03 8.23
C LYS A 155 11.21 2.98 7.93
N VAL A 156 10.82 2.88 6.66
CA VAL A 156 9.96 1.77 6.19
C VAL A 156 10.85 0.62 5.81
N LEU A 157 10.49 -0.58 6.26
CA LEU A 157 11.20 -1.83 5.98
C LEU A 157 10.34 -2.73 5.10
N GLY A 158 10.96 -3.35 4.11
CA GLY A 158 10.34 -4.30 3.21
C GLY A 158 11.40 -5.02 2.37
N LYS A 159 11.10 -6.21 1.91
CA LYS A 159 12.05 -7.00 1.11
C LYS A 159 12.41 -6.34 -0.21
N SER A 160 11.43 -5.70 -0.87
CA SER A 160 11.67 -4.90 -2.07
C SER A 160 12.57 -3.68 -1.84
N LEU A 161 12.71 -3.24 -0.59
CA LEU A 161 13.64 -2.18 -0.18
C LEU A 161 15.04 -2.71 0.20
N GLY A 162 15.25 -4.04 0.14
CA GLY A 162 16.50 -4.69 0.51
C GLY A 162 16.61 -5.04 1.99
N ASP A 163 15.50 -4.98 2.73
CA ASP A 163 15.47 -5.32 4.15
C ASP A 163 14.98 -6.77 4.36
N GLU A 164 15.54 -7.45 5.34
CA GLU A 164 15.07 -8.73 5.86
C GLU A 164 14.35 -8.51 7.18
N ILE A 165 13.10 -8.97 7.28
CA ILE A 165 12.22 -8.79 8.43
C ILE A 165 12.07 -10.11 9.15
N LYS A 166 12.43 -10.15 10.44
CA LYS A 166 12.31 -11.36 11.29
C LYS A 166 11.73 -10.98 12.66
N PRO A 167 10.40 -10.98 12.81
CA PRO A 167 9.77 -10.76 14.10
C PRO A 167 9.84 -12.03 14.97
N MET A 168 9.82 -11.84 16.30
CA MET A 168 9.68 -12.92 17.26
C MET A 168 8.52 -12.62 18.21
N PHE A 169 7.58 -13.57 18.33
CA PHE A 169 6.40 -13.44 19.15
C PHE A 169 6.39 -14.47 20.30
N ASP A 170 5.77 -14.10 21.41
CA ASP A 170 5.47 -15.02 22.49
C ASP A 170 4.17 -15.82 22.19
N ARG A 171 3.80 -16.71 23.11
CA ARG A 171 2.59 -17.55 22.99
C ARG A 171 1.27 -16.76 22.97
N TRP A 172 1.28 -15.50 23.33
CA TRP A 172 0.14 -14.59 23.27
C TRP A 172 0.20 -13.61 22.08
N ASN A 173 1.04 -13.93 21.09
CA ASN A 173 1.25 -13.10 19.90
C ASN A 173 1.78 -11.68 20.21
N ARG A 174 2.49 -11.50 21.33
CA ARG A 174 3.15 -10.23 21.63
C ARG A 174 4.58 -10.27 21.10
N MET A 175 4.98 -9.25 20.37
CA MET A 175 6.34 -9.16 19.85
C MET A 175 7.34 -8.97 21.01
N VAL A 176 8.32 -9.87 21.12
CA VAL A 176 9.36 -9.87 22.17
C VAL A 176 10.72 -9.46 21.65
N ALA A 177 10.98 -9.65 20.37
CA ALA A 177 12.15 -9.16 19.66
C ALA A 177 11.81 -8.90 18.19
N PHE A 178 12.60 -8.08 17.52
CA PHE A 178 12.49 -7.82 16.08
C PHE A 178 13.87 -7.80 15.46
N GLY A 179 14.10 -8.65 14.46
CA GLY A 179 15.32 -8.71 13.66
C GLY A 179 15.18 -7.94 12.36
N HIS A 180 16.19 -7.16 12.05
CA HIS A 180 16.29 -6.39 10.81
C HIS A 180 17.63 -6.69 10.14
N GLY A 181 17.59 -7.48 9.06
CA GLY A 181 18.75 -7.76 8.22
C GLY A 181 18.83 -6.79 7.05
N TYR A 182 20.04 -6.35 6.71
CA TYR A 182 20.28 -5.45 5.59
C TYR A 182 21.75 -5.48 5.14
N TYR A 183 22.00 -4.98 3.94
CA TYR A 183 23.32 -4.90 3.37
C TYR A 183 23.79 -3.45 3.24
N ILE A 184 25.05 -3.18 3.60
CA ILE A 184 25.70 -1.89 3.37
C ILE A 184 26.90 -2.12 2.44
N ASN A 185 27.02 -1.28 1.43
CA ASN A 185 28.17 -1.27 0.56
C ASN A 185 29.15 -0.18 1.01
N GLU A 186 30.28 -0.60 1.60
CA GLU A 186 31.35 0.28 2.08
C GLU A 186 32.63 0.00 1.30
N GLY A 187 33.11 0.97 0.52
CA GLY A 187 34.37 0.86 -0.18
C GLY A 187 34.45 -0.27 -1.21
N GLY A 188 33.32 -0.69 -1.80
CA GLY A 188 33.24 -1.78 -2.78
C GLY A 188 33.00 -3.17 -2.18
N TYR A 189 32.95 -3.28 -0.87
CA TYR A 189 32.58 -4.52 -0.17
C TYR A 189 31.17 -4.43 0.37
N THR A 190 30.36 -5.46 0.10
CA THR A 190 29.01 -5.55 0.63
C THR A 190 29.03 -6.35 1.93
N THR A 191 28.69 -5.69 3.04
CA THR A 191 28.67 -6.30 4.37
C THR A 191 27.23 -6.50 4.82
N TYR A 192 26.92 -7.67 5.39
CA TYR A 192 25.61 -7.98 5.96
C TYR A 192 25.56 -7.55 7.42
N TYR A 193 24.49 -6.86 7.78
CA TYR A 193 24.16 -6.44 9.14
C TYR A 193 22.85 -7.07 9.55
N PHE A 194 22.74 -7.40 10.84
CA PHE A 194 21.51 -7.92 11.43
C PHE A 194 21.30 -7.31 12.80
N ASP A 195 20.39 -6.36 12.88
CA ASP A 195 20.07 -5.66 14.11
C ASP A 195 18.91 -6.34 14.83
N VAL A 196 19.03 -6.53 16.15
CA VAL A 196 17.98 -7.11 16.98
C VAL A 196 17.47 -6.07 17.97
N TYR A 197 16.22 -5.71 17.84
CA TYR A 197 15.54 -4.74 18.69
C TYR A 197 14.74 -5.46 19.77
N MET A 198 15.06 -5.19 21.02
CA MET A 198 14.33 -5.67 22.20
C MET A 198 13.83 -4.49 23.02
N LYS A 199 13.03 -4.76 24.06
CA LYS A 199 12.42 -3.72 24.90
C LYS A 199 13.46 -2.81 25.58
N GLN A 200 14.55 -3.39 26.08
CA GLN A 200 15.58 -2.70 26.86
C GLN A 200 16.90 -2.53 26.12
N LYS A 201 17.16 -3.36 25.10
CA LYS A 201 18.45 -3.45 24.43
C LYS A 201 18.28 -3.51 22.92
N ILE A 202 19.28 -3.03 22.22
CA ILE A 202 19.44 -3.16 20.77
C ILE A 202 20.81 -3.81 20.55
N TYR A 203 20.84 -4.86 19.75
CA TYR A 203 22.08 -5.52 19.37
C TYR A 203 22.37 -5.21 17.90
N ARG A 204 23.50 -4.53 17.64
CA ARG A 204 23.99 -4.26 16.30
C ARG A 204 24.98 -5.35 15.92
N CYS A 205 24.59 -6.22 14.99
CA CYS A 205 25.39 -7.36 14.59
C CYS A 205 25.91 -7.17 13.18
N LYS A 206 27.22 -7.25 13.00
CA LYS A 206 27.93 -7.17 11.71
C LYS A 206 28.51 -8.52 11.37
N LYS A 207 28.25 -9.05 10.19
CA LYS A 207 28.86 -10.28 9.70
C LYS A 207 30.31 -9.99 9.28
N GLU A 208 31.25 -10.74 9.85
CA GLU A 208 32.67 -10.70 9.51
C GLU A 208 33.11 -12.07 8.95
N ASP A 209 34.31 -12.14 8.39
CA ASP A 209 34.83 -13.34 7.74
C ASP A 209 34.86 -14.58 8.68
N MET A 210 35.11 -14.36 9.98
CA MET A 210 35.25 -15.43 10.98
C MET A 210 34.10 -15.45 12.02
N GLY A 211 32.96 -14.81 11.75
CA GLY A 211 31.85 -14.84 12.68
C GLY A 211 31.02 -13.56 12.72
N TRP A 212 30.60 -13.17 13.91
CA TRP A 212 29.78 -11.97 14.10
C TRP A 212 30.43 -11.01 15.09
N SER A 213 30.52 -9.75 14.73
CA SER A 213 30.76 -8.65 15.66
C SER A 213 29.42 -8.17 16.21
N VAL A 214 29.28 -8.07 17.53
CA VAL A 214 28.04 -7.67 18.18
C VAL A 214 28.31 -6.52 19.13
N VAL A 215 27.59 -5.43 18.94
CA VAL A 215 27.58 -4.25 19.83
C VAL A 215 26.23 -4.17 20.52
N GLU A 216 26.24 -4.10 21.84
CA GLU A 216 25.02 -3.93 22.65
C GLU A 216 24.82 -2.45 22.96
N GLU A 217 23.62 -1.93 22.70
CA GLU A 217 23.19 -0.56 22.99
C GLU A 217 21.96 -0.61 23.89
N GLU A 218 21.78 0.40 24.73
CA GLU A 218 20.56 0.56 25.52
C GLU A 218 19.43 1.12 24.63
N ASN A 219 18.24 0.52 24.71
CA ASN A 219 17.04 1.01 24.05
C ASN A 219 16.36 2.06 24.95
N LEU A 220 16.72 3.32 24.75
CA LEU A 220 16.26 4.46 25.55
C LEU A 220 14.74 4.68 25.45
N ILE A 221 14.07 4.24 24.39
CA ILE A 221 12.60 4.36 24.23
C ILE A 221 11.87 3.47 25.25
N GLY A 222 12.48 2.35 25.66
CA GLY A 222 11.88 1.40 26.60
C GLY A 222 10.77 0.52 26.02
N LYS A 223 10.58 0.57 24.68
CA LYS A 223 9.70 -0.29 23.87
C LYS A 223 10.43 -0.73 22.61
N ILE A 224 10.02 -1.85 22.02
CA ILE A 224 10.56 -2.25 20.71
C ILE A 224 10.17 -1.18 19.68
N PRO A 225 11.13 -0.49 19.04
CA PRO A 225 10.86 0.69 18.22
C PRO A 225 10.35 0.33 16.82
N VAL A 226 9.61 -0.77 16.73
CA VAL A 226 9.13 -1.31 15.45
C VAL A 226 7.65 -1.60 15.52
N ILE A 227 6.95 -1.21 14.47
CA ILE A 227 5.56 -1.57 14.20
C ILE A 227 5.57 -2.51 12.99
N TYR A 228 5.21 -3.75 13.23
CA TYR A 228 5.22 -4.80 12.22
C TYR A 228 3.83 -4.95 11.63
N PHE A 229 3.73 -4.84 10.30
CA PHE A 229 2.52 -5.03 9.51
C PHE A 229 2.55 -6.41 8.89
N ARG A 230 1.48 -7.17 9.10
CA ARG A 230 1.24 -8.44 8.45
C ARG A 230 -0.18 -8.49 7.95
N GLN A 231 -0.36 -8.80 6.68
CA GLN A 231 -1.68 -8.97 6.08
C GLN A 231 -1.65 -10.01 4.95
N GLU A 232 -2.81 -10.39 4.47
CA GLU A 232 -2.95 -11.14 3.22
C GLU A 232 -2.69 -10.20 2.03
N LYS A 233 -2.31 -10.76 0.88
CA LYS A 233 -2.20 -10.00 -0.37
C LYS A 233 -3.55 -9.38 -0.71
N GLU A 234 -3.55 -8.19 -1.26
CA GLU A 234 -4.79 -7.51 -1.66
C GLU A 234 -5.54 -8.23 -2.78
N HIS A 235 -4.85 -9.06 -3.55
CA HIS A 235 -5.35 -9.84 -4.67
C HIS A 235 -5.46 -11.34 -4.35
N GLU A 236 -5.48 -11.72 -3.07
CA GLU A 236 -5.54 -13.13 -2.65
C GLU A 236 -6.75 -13.84 -3.27
N GLY A 237 -6.50 -15.02 -3.86
CA GLY A 237 -7.52 -15.92 -4.41
C GLY A 237 -7.99 -15.60 -5.83
N VAL A 238 -7.50 -14.54 -6.48
CA VAL A 238 -7.86 -14.20 -7.87
C VAL A 238 -6.72 -14.43 -8.88
N GLU A 239 -5.57 -14.89 -8.42
CA GLU A 239 -4.40 -15.15 -9.26
C GLU A 239 -4.69 -16.08 -10.47
N PRO A 240 -5.47 -17.17 -10.31
CA PRO A 240 -5.82 -18.04 -11.45
C PRO A 240 -6.67 -17.33 -12.51
N LEU A 241 -7.54 -16.40 -12.10
CA LEU A 241 -8.38 -15.62 -13.01
C LEU A 241 -7.51 -14.62 -13.80
N ILE A 242 -6.58 -13.96 -13.16
CA ILE A 242 -5.63 -13.03 -13.79
C ILE A 242 -4.78 -13.78 -14.82
N LYS A 243 -4.19 -14.90 -14.45
CA LYS A 243 -3.41 -15.75 -15.36
C LYS A 243 -4.22 -16.19 -16.60
N ARG A 244 -5.50 -16.53 -16.40
CA ARG A 244 -6.39 -16.93 -17.50
C ARG A 244 -6.65 -15.76 -18.45
N GLU A 245 -6.89 -14.57 -17.93
CA GLU A 245 -7.12 -13.38 -18.75
C GLU A 245 -5.87 -12.99 -19.55
N GLU A 246 -4.69 -12.99 -18.94
CA GLU A 246 -3.39 -12.76 -19.60
C GLU A 246 -3.16 -13.73 -20.74
N TRP A 247 -3.51 -15.01 -20.53
CA TRP A 247 -3.40 -16.04 -21.55
C TRP A 247 -4.32 -15.77 -22.74
N ILE A 248 -5.59 -15.44 -22.49
CA ILE A 248 -6.57 -15.13 -23.55
C ILE A 248 -6.14 -13.87 -24.32
N ALA A 249 -5.72 -12.81 -23.61
CA ALA A 249 -5.26 -11.57 -24.24
C ALA A 249 -4.06 -11.83 -25.15
N SER A 250 -3.08 -12.61 -24.68
CA SER A 250 -1.88 -12.94 -25.45
C SER A 250 -2.20 -13.81 -26.69
N LEU A 251 -3.07 -14.81 -26.53
CA LEU A 251 -3.53 -15.61 -27.66
C LEU A 251 -4.32 -14.79 -28.69
N THR A 252 -5.14 -13.87 -28.22
CA THR A 252 -5.93 -12.99 -29.10
C THR A 252 -5.02 -12.07 -29.90
N ALA A 253 -3.96 -11.53 -29.29
CA ALA A 253 -2.95 -10.72 -29.97
C ALA A 253 -2.22 -11.52 -31.06
N ASP A 254 -1.82 -12.79 -30.78
CA ASP A 254 -1.20 -13.66 -31.79
C ASP A 254 -2.13 -13.93 -32.95
N VAL A 255 -3.42 -14.19 -32.70
CA VAL A 255 -4.44 -14.43 -33.73
C VAL A 255 -4.66 -13.17 -34.57
N ASN A 256 -4.76 -11.99 -33.91
CA ASN A 256 -4.93 -10.73 -34.63
C ASN A 256 -3.75 -10.45 -35.58
N ASP A 257 -2.50 -10.64 -35.12
CA ASP A 257 -1.32 -10.48 -35.97
C ASP A 257 -1.28 -11.47 -37.14
N TYR A 258 -1.70 -12.71 -36.90
CA TYR A 258 -1.74 -13.71 -37.94
C TYR A 258 -2.74 -13.35 -39.06
N PHE A 259 -3.89 -12.77 -38.70
CA PHE A 259 -4.94 -12.37 -39.63
C PHE A 259 -4.84 -10.91 -40.11
N ALA A 260 -3.94 -10.10 -39.54
CA ALA A 260 -3.62 -8.76 -40.09
C ALA A 260 -3.07 -8.87 -41.54
N SER A 261 -2.51 -10.05 -41.92
CA SER A 261 -2.16 -10.37 -43.28
C SER A 261 -3.19 -11.37 -43.83
N PRO A 262 -4.23 -10.91 -44.54
CA PRO A 262 -5.33 -11.75 -44.96
C PRO A 262 -4.85 -12.91 -45.86
N ALA A 263 -5.18 -14.13 -45.44
CA ALA A 263 -4.99 -15.30 -46.27
C ALA A 263 -6.12 -15.39 -47.31
N VAL A 264 -5.76 -15.64 -48.54
CA VAL A 264 -6.71 -15.80 -49.67
C VAL A 264 -6.88 -17.27 -49.94
N LYS A 265 -8.12 -17.76 -49.97
CA LYS A 265 -8.49 -19.05 -50.50
C LYS A 265 -8.83 -18.85 -51.97
N ALA A 266 -8.14 -19.58 -52.84
CA ALA A 266 -8.40 -19.54 -54.25
C ALA A 266 -8.45 -20.97 -54.86
N THR A 267 -9.23 -21.16 -55.90
CA THR A 267 -9.24 -22.40 -56.67
C THR A 267 -7.93 -22.53 -57.45
N ALA A 268 -7.56 -23.76 -57.83
CA ALA A 268 -6.29 -24.05 -58.51
C ALA A 268 -6.05 -23.26 -59.79
N ASP A 269 -7.11 -22.88 -60.50
CA ASP A 269 -7.05 -22.13 -61.75
C ASP A 269 -6.64 -20.67 -61.52
N VAL A 270 -7.03 -20.09 -60.38
CA VAL A 270 -6.71 -18.71 -59.99
C VAL A 270 -5.28 -18.61 -59.45
N ILE A 271 -4.74 -19.65 -58.83
CA ILE A 271 -3.37 -19.66 -58.27
C ILE A 271 -2.31 -19.42 -59.34
N LYS A 272 -2.54 -19.80 -60.59
CA LYS A 272 -1.61 -19.60 -61.72
C LYS A 272 -1.44 -18.12 -62.12
N ASN A 273 -2.39 -17.27 -61.76
CA ASN A 273 -2.49 -15.87 -62.17
C ASN A 273 -2.45 -14.86 -60.96
N ILE A 274 -1.75 -15.24 -59.89
CA ILE A 274 -1.61 -14.33 -58.71
C ILE A 274 -0.70 -13.17 -59.08
N PRO A 275 -1.14 -11.90 -58.92
CA PRO A 275 -0.33 -10.71 -59.13
C PRO A 275 0.87 -10.65 -58.18
N GLU A 276 1.97 -10.02 -58.60
CA GLU A 276 3.14 -9.86 -57.75
C GLU A 276 2.83 -9.05 -56.47
N LYS A 277 3.64 -9.26 -55.45
CA LYS A 277 3.34 -8.87 -54.07
C LYS A 277 3.18 -7.35 -53.84
N GLU A 278 3.65 -6.50 -54.79
CA GLU A 278 3.72 -5.05 -54.63
C GLU A 278 2.83 -4.24 -55.61
N GLU A 279 1.98 -4.91 -56.43
CA GLU A 279 1.09 -4.22 -57.35
C GLU A 279 -0.17 -3.67 -56.64
N PRO A 280 -0.41 -2.34 -56.69
CA PRO A 280 -1.68 -1.78 -56.22
C PRO A 280 -2.82 -2.17 -57.17
N GLY A 281 -3.97 -2.58 -56.59
CA GLY A 281 -5.17 -2.91 -57.36
C GLY A 281 -5.16 -4.33 -57.95
N LYS A 282 -4.85 -5.31 -57.13
CA LYS A 282 -4.83 -6.76 -57.55
C LYS A 282 -6.14 -7.20 -58.14
N ILE A 283 -6.14 -7.52 -59.44
CA ILE A 283 -7.26 -8.11 -60.14
C ILE A 283 -6.97 -9.62 -60.34
N PHE A 284 -7.86 -10.46 -59.84
CA PHE A 284 -7.79 -11.91 -60.05
C PHE A 284 -8.59 -12.24 -61.30
N ILE A 285 -7.96 -12.88 -62.30
CA ILE A 285 -8.64 -13.38 -63.50
C ILE A 285 -9.20 -14.74 -63.18
N MET A 286 -10.52 -14.90 -63.33
CA MET A 286 -11.23 -16.13 -63.07
C MET A 286 -11.63 -16.78 -64.44
N ASP A 287 -11.01 -17.89 -64.77
CA ASP A 287 -11.18 -18.53 -66.07
C ASP A 287 -12.21 -19.69 -66.09
N GLY A 288 -12.73 -20.12 -64.96
CA GLY A 288 -13.65 -21.23 -64.80
C GLY A 288 -15.01 -20.83 -64.22
N LYS A 289 -16.08 -21.55 -64.59
CA LYS A 289 -17.42 -21.33 -64.04
C LYS A 289 -17.51 -21.54 -62.49
N ASP A 290 -16.58 -22.32 -61.92
CA ASP A 290 -16.52 -22.65 -60.49
C ASP A 290 -15.30 -22.06 -59.83
N SER A 291 -14.66 -21.05 -60.47
CA SER A 291 -13.51 -20.35 -59.86
C SER A 291 -13.98 -19.41 -58.75
N ASP A 292 -13.38 -19.50 -57.58
CA ASP A 292 -13.71 -18.68 -56.42
C ASP A 292 -12.44 -18.14 -55.77
N VAL A 293 -12.50 -16.87 -55.35
CA VAL A 293 -11.48 -16.21 -54.58
C VAL A 293 -12.17 -15.54 -53.39
N SER A 294 -11.89 -16.02 -52.24
CA SER A 294 -12.43 -15.44 -51.02
C SER A 294 -11.35 -15.26 -49.96
N TYR A 295 -11.53 -14.26 -49.12
CA TYR A 295 -10.67 -14.16 -47.91
C TYR A 295 -10.98 -15.31 -46.97
N LEU A 296 -9.93 -15.94 -46.49
CA LEU A 296 -10.07 -16.92 -45.42
C LEU A 296 -10.33 -16.15 -44.12
N THR A 297 -11.60 -15.96 -43.83
CA THR A 297 -12.01 -15.41 -42.53
C THR A 297 -12.16 -16.54 -41.54
N ILE A 298 -11.54 -16.39 -40.37
CA ILE A 298 -11.81 -17.29 -39.24
C ILE A 298 -12.90 -16.68 -38.39
N ASP A 299 -13.94 -17.45 -38.18
CA ASP A 299 -14.85 -17.22 -37.07
C ASP A 299 -14.13 -17.67 -35.78
N SER A 300 -13.32 -16.72 -35.21
CA SER A 300 -12.55 -16.97 -33.99
C SER A 300 -13.41 -16.85 -32.72
N ALA A 301 -14.75 -16.89 -32.89
CA ALA A 301 -15.71 -16.65 -31.81
C ALA A 301 -15.36 -15.40 -30.95
N PRO A 302 -15.25 -14.21 -31.55
CA PRO A 302 -14.82 -13.01 -30.84
C PRO A 302 -15.76 -12.67 -29.69
N GLU A 303 -17.05 -12.95 -29.85
CA GLU A 303 -18.05 -12.72 -28.79
C GLU A 303 -17.82 -13.60 -27.55
N LEU A 304 -17.46 -14.87 -27.74
CA LEU A 304 -17.17 -15.78 -26.62
C LEU A 304 -15.92 -15.35 -25.88
N LYS A 305 -14.87 -14.90 -26.57
CA LYS A 305 -13.66 -14.38 -25.93
C LYS A 305 -13.94 -13.11 -25.15
N LYS A 306 -14.73 -12.20 -25.73
CA LYS A 306 -15.15 -10.98 -25.05
C LYS A 306 -15.95 -11.29 -23.79
N GLN A 307 -16.93 -12.18 -23.89
CA GLN A 307 -17.73 -12.62 -22.75
C GLN A 307 -16.87 -13.24 -21.64
N GLU A 308 -15.87 -14.05 -22.02
CA GLU A 308 -14.95 -14.67 -21.04
C GLU A 308 -14.07 -13.59 -20.36
N ILE A 309 -13.53 -12.64 -21.09
CA ILE A 309 -12.75 -11.52 -20.54
C ILE A 309 -13.62 -10.68 -19.60
N ASP A 310 -14.81 -10.28 -20.03
CA ASP A 310 -15.76 -9.49 -19.21
C ASP A 310 -16.13 -10.24 -17.91
N TYR A 311 -16.32 -11.56 -18.01
CA TYR A 311 -16.57 -12.42 -16.85
C TYR A 311 -15.37 -12.43 -15.89
N LEU A 312 -14.15 -12.62 -16.40
CA LEU A 312 -12.93 -12.65 -15.59
C LEU A 312 -12.70 -11.32 -14.89
N GLN A 313 -12.77 -10.20 -15.61
CA GLN A 313 -12.61 -8.85 -15.06
C GLN A 313 -13.61 -8.58 -13.93
N LYS A 314 -14.89 -8.87 -14.19
CA LYS A 314 -15.93 -8.71 -13.19
C LYS A 314 -15.64 -9.51 -11.91
N HIS A 315 -15.20 -10.77 -12.06
CA HIS A 315 -14.91 -11.62 -10.92
C HIS A 315 -13.62 -11.20 -10.19
N ILE A 316 -12.56 -10.83 -10.90
CA ILE A 316 -11.32 -10.31 -10.29
C ILE A 316 -11.64 -9.11 -9.41
N LEU A 317 -12.35 -8.11 -9.94
CA LEU A 317 -12.65 -6.88 -9.22
C LEU A 317 -13.65 -7.10 -8.08
N SER A 318 -14.73 -7.86 -8.33
CA SER A 318 -15.75 -8.08 -7.28
C SER A 318 -15.24 -8.93 -6.12
N LYS A 319 -14.40 -9.94 -6.38
CA LYS A 319 -13.85 -10.82 -5.32
C LYS A 319 -12.74 -10.15 -4.50
N THR A 320 -12.08 -9.15 -5.06
CA THR A 320 -11.11 -8.32 -4.35
C THR A 320 -11.72 -7.05 -3.74
N PHE A 321 -13.05 -6.91 -3.79
CA PHE A 321 -13.75 -5.71 -3.32
C PHE A 321 -13.25 -4.41 -3.95
N THR A 322 -12.85 -4.48 -5.21
CA THR A 322 -12.30 -3.35 -5.95
C THR A 322 -13.36 -2.81 -6.91
N PRO A 323 -13.70 -1.52 -6.84
CA PRO A 323 -14.64 -0.92 -7.78
C PRO A 323 -14.04 -0.85 -9.18
N ASN A 324 -14.87 -1.07 -10.20
CA ASN A 324 -14.45 -0.89 -11.58
C ASN A 324 -14.47 0.61 -11.94
N ILE A 325 -13.29 1.23 -11.87
CA ILE A 325 -13.08 2.65 -12.16
C ILE A 325 -12.41 2.75 -13.55
N ASP A 326 -13.10 2.36 -14.60
CA ASP A 326 -12.65 2.61 -15.95
C ASP A 326 -13.20 3.95 -16.50
N PHE A 327 -12.62 4.41 -17.61
CA PHE A 327 -12.98 5.70 -18.19
C PHE A 327 -14.43 5.75 -18.72
N GLU A 328 -14.96 4.61 -19.19
CA GLU A 328 -16.33 4.52 -19.70
C GLU A 328 -17.33 4.59 -18.53
N ASN A 329 -17.06 3.84 -17.47
CA ASN A 329 -17.85 3.92 -16.24
C ASN A 329 -17.79 5.32 -15.62
N MET A 330 -16.62 5.96 -15.61
CA MET A 330 -16.47 7.34 -15.12
C MET A 330 -17.23 8.38 -15.97
N LYS A 331 -17.30 8.21 -17.29
CA LYS A 331 -18.16 9.06 -18.16
C LYS A 331 -19.64 8.91 -17.81
N ALA A 332 -20.10 7.68 -17.59
CA ALA A 332 -21.47 7.43 -17.12
C ALA A 332 -21.73 8.09 -15.75
N LEU A 333 -20.69 8.25 -14.92
CA LEU A 333 -20.74 8.86 -13.59
C LEU A 333 -20.75 10.40 -13.60
N SER A 334 -20.40 11.05 -14.69
CA SER A 334 -20.34 12.52 -14.77
C SER A 334 -21.68 13.20 -14.46
N ASN A 335 -22.81 12.47 -14.61
CA ASN A 335 -24.17 12.93 -14.32
C ASN A 335 -24.76 12.30 -13.05
N VAL A 336 -23.96 11.58 -12.27
CA VAL A 336 -24.42 10.84 -11.10
C VAL A 336 -24.21 11.69 -9.84
N SER A 337 -25.18 11.73 -8.95
CA SER A 337 -25.06 12.46 -7.68
C SER A 337 -23.93 11.85 -6.82
N GLY A 338 -23.29 12.67 -5.98
CA GLY A 338 -22.26 12.21 -5.05
C GLY A 338 -22.70 11.00 -4.21
N LYS A 339 -23.99 10.92 -3.88
CA LYS A 339 -24.59 9.80 -3.13
C LYS A 339 -24.58 8.48 -3.93
N ALA A 340 -24.87 8.53 -5.21
CA ALA A 340 -24.80 7.34 -6.07
C ALA A 340 -23.36 6.92 -6.35
N LEU A 341 -22.43 7.87 -6.48
CA LEU A 341 -21.00 7.57 -6.56
C LEU A 341 -20.50 6.83 -5.30
N LYS A 342 -20.91 7.28 -4.12
CA LYS A 342 -20.61 6.62 -2.85
C LYS A 342 -21.15 5.18 -2.81
N GLN A 343 -22.37 4.94 -3.32
CA GLN A 343 -22.93 3.60 -3.42
C GLN A 343 -22.13 2.66 -4.35
N MET A 344 -21.57 3.17 -5.42
CA MET A 344 -20.75 2.36 -6.33
C MET A 344 -19.41 1.97 -5.71
N MET A 345 -18.91 2.76 -4.78
CA MET A 345 -17.64 2.52 -4.08
C MET A 345 -17.77 1.72 -2.79
N ILE A 346 -18.98 1.25 -2.45
CA ILE A 346 -19.27 0.54 -1.19
C ILE A 346 -18.39 -0.70 -0.99
N LEU A 347 -18.01 -1.38 -2.07
CA LEU A 347 -17.14 -2.55 -1.98
C LEU A 347 -15.76 -2.19 -1.42
N ALA A 348 -15.18 -1.08 -1.88
CA ALA A 348 -13.90 -0.61 -1.37
C ALA A 348 -14.00 -0.09 0.07
N GLU A 349 -15.15 0.49 0.46
CA GLU A 349 -15.40 0.88 1.85
C GLU A 349 -15.48 -0.35 2.77
N ILE A 350 -16.15 -1.42 2.33
CA ILE A 350 -16.20 -2.70 3.07
C ILE A 350 -14.78 -3.24 3.27
N LYS A 351 -13.96 -3.23 2.21
CA LYS A 351 -12.55 -3.66 2.29
C LYS A 351 -11.75 -2.78 3.26
N ALA A 352 -11.88 -1.46 3.17
CA ALA A 352 -11.23 -0.52 4.07
C ALA A 352 -11.63 -0.76 5.54
N ASN A 353 -12.92 -0.99 5.82
CA ASN A 353 -13.39 -1.29 7.16
C ASN A 353 -12.83 -2.60 7.70
N LYS A 354 -12.71 -3.65 6.86
CA LYS A 354 -12.00 -4.88 7.23
C LYS A 354 -10.54 -4.61 7.60
N HIS A 355 -9.86 -3.75 6.84
CA HIS A 355 -8.48 -3.38 7.14
C HIS A 355 -8.35 -2.53 8.41
N LYS A 356 -9.32 -1.67 8.71
CA LYS A 356 -9.31 -0.86 9.95
C LYS A 356 -9.17 -1.72 11.19
N GLU A 357 -9.80 -2.89 11.27
CA GLU A 357 -9.71 -3.78 12.44
C GLU A 357 -8.25 -4.08 12.86
N SER A 358 -7.36 -4.28 11.90
CA SER A 358 -5.95 -4.54 12.18
C SER A 358 -5.10 -3.27 12.23
N HIS A 359 -5.47 -2.26 11.45
CA HIS A 359 -4.72 -1.02 11.35
C HIS A 359 -4.97 -0.07 12.53
N ASP A 360 -6.12 -0.13 13.19
CA ASP A 360 -6.38 0.58 14.45
C ASP A 360 -5.36 0.17 15.51
N GLU A 361 -5.17 -1.15 15.72
CA GLU A 361 -4.17 -1.65 16.67
C GLU A 361 -2.74 -1.20 16.33
N LEU A 362 -2.41 -1.16 15.03
CA LEU A 362 -1.08 -0.72 14.58
C LEU A 362 -0.87 0.78 14.80
N VAL A 363 -1.89 1.60 14.56
CA VAL A 363 -1.84 3.05 14.82
C VAL A 363 -1.75 3.33 16.32
N ASP A 364 -2.54 2.64 17.15
CA ASP A 364 -2.46 2.75 18.61
C ASP A 364 -1.07 2.37 19.14
N ARG A 365 -0.49 1.30 18.59
CA ARG A 365 0.88 0.92 18.92
C ARG A 365 1.88 2.00 18.52
N PHE A 366 1.69 2.65 17.37
CA PHE A 366 2.52 3.76 16.93
C PHE A 366 2.40 4.96 17.87
N ILE A 367 1.17 5.35 18.24
CA ILE A 367 0.91 6.42 19.22
C ILE A 367 1.65 6.10 20.52
N SER A 368 1.48 4.89 21.04
CA SER A 368 2.10 4.42 22.27
C SER A 368 3.64 4.43 22.19
N LEU A 369 4.21 4.12 21.03
CA LEU A 369 5.66 4.16 20.78
C LEU A 369 6.18 5.59 20.75
N LEU A 370 5.48 6.48 20.05
CA LEU A 370 5.86 7.87 19.90
C LEU A 370 5.76 8.63 21.22
N ILE A 371 4.71 8.39 22.02
CA ILE A 371 4.57 8.92 23.39
C ILE A 371 5.74 8.46 24.26
N ALA A 372 6.14 7.18 24.17
CA ALA A 372 7.29 6.68 24.92
C ALA A 372 8.61 7.33 24.48
N ALA A 373 8.79 7.57 23.17
CA ALA A 373 9.95 8.29 22.65
C ALA A 373 10.01 9.74 23.18
N ILE A 374 8.87 10.44 23.23
CA ILE A 374 8.77 11.79 23.80
C ILE A 374 9.16 11.74 25.28
N ALA A 375 8.52 10.89 26.06
CA ALA A 375 8.68 10.82 27.51
C ALA A 375 10.09 10.44 27.98
N ASN A 376 10.78 9.58 27.22
CA ASN A 376 12.03 8.99 27.66
C ASN A 376 13.26 9.55 26.96
N VAL A 377 13.13 10.17 25.78
CA VAL A 377 14.29 10.59 24.97
C VAL A 377 14.18 12.02 24.47
N ILE A 378 13.04 12.40 23.87
CA ILE A 378 12.93 13.67 23.14
C ILE A 378 12.72 14.85 24.08
N ASP A 379 11.78 14.75 25.02
CA ASP A 379 11.57 15.76 26.06
C ASP A 379 11.12 15.12 27.38
N ILE A 380 12.09 14.78 28.21
CA ILE A 380 11.88 14.10 29.49
C ILE A 380 11.01 14.93 30.45
N ARG A 381 10.95 16.27 30.30
CA ARG A 381 10.11 17.16 31.13
C ARG A 381 8.62 16.90 30.95
N LEU A 382 8.23 16.39 29.79
CA LEU A 382 6.85 16.06 29.46
C LEU A 382 6.41 14.67 29.94
N LYS A 383 7.26 13.93 30.69
CA LYS A 383 7.01 12.57 31.11
C LYS A 383 5.67 12.41 31.87
N ASP A 384 5.35 13.34 32.75
CA ASP A 384 4.10 13.31 33.52
C ASP A 384 2.88 13.58 32.64
N GLN A 385 2.97 14.51 31.71
CA GLN A 385 1.92 14.74 30.73
C GLN A 385 1.75 13.54 29.80
N CYS A 386 2.85 12.98 29.28
CA CYS A 386 2.84 11.79 28.43
C CYS A 386 2.21 10.57 29.11
N SER A 387 2.34 10.44 30.42
CA SER A 387 1.73 9.34 31.19
C SER A 387 0.20 9.41 31.26
N LYS A 388 -0.38 10.61 31.08
CA LYS A 388 -1.82 10.90 31.13
C LYS A 388 -2.42 11.12 29.74
N LEU A 389 -1.57 11.32 28.72
CA LEU A 389 -1.99 11.65 27.37
C LEU A 389 -2.74 10.49 26.73
N ILE A 390 -3.98 10.74 26.37
CA ILE A 390 -4.85 9.82 25.60
C ILE A 390 -5.13 10.48 24.26
N ILE A 391 -4.79 9.79 23.19
CA ILE A 391 -4.97 10.24 21.82
C ILE A 391 -5.93 9.28 21.13
N ASP A 392 -6.96 9.82 20.50
CA ASP A 392 -7.86 9.10 19.59
C ASP A 392 -7.40 9.28 18.15
N ALA A 393 -7.44 8.20 17.36
CA ALA A 393 -7.04 8.19 15.96
C ALA A 393 -8.22 7.84 15.07
N GLN A 394 -8.53 8.69 14.09
CA GLN A 394 -9.66 8.51 13.20
C GLN A 394 -9.20 8.42 11.76
N PHE A 395 -9.55 7.32 11.09
CA PHE A 395 -9.37 7.16 9.66
C PHE A 395 -10.43 7.98 8.91
N GLN A 396 -9.96 8.76 7.96
CA GLN A 396 -10.83 9.61 7.15
C GLN A 396 -11.25 8.90 5.86
N SER A 397 -12.52 9.04 5.47
CA SER A 397 -12.98 8.54 4.16
C SER A 397 -12.30 9.33 3.02
N PRO A 398 -11.90 8.66 1.91
CA PRO A 398 -11.37 9.36 0.74
C PRO A 398 -12.42 10.22 0.02
N PHE A 399 -13.71 9.92 0.24
CA PHE A 399 -14.79 10.75 -0.28
C PHE A 399 -15.04 11.89 0.70
N ASN A 400 -14.81 13.11 0.21
CA ASN A 400 -15.39 14.26 0.87
C ASN A 400 -16.89 14.04 0.88
N GLU A 401 -17.49 13.88 2.05
CA GLU A 401 -18.91 14.17 2.21
C GLU A 401 -19.09 15.56 1.61
N ASP A 402 -20.24 15.81 0.99
CA ASP A 402 -20.50 17.15 0.48
C ASP A 402 -20.31 18.12 1.65
N ILE A 403 -19.13 18.77 1.68
CA ILE A 403 -18.71 19.63 2.78
C ILE A 403 -19.79 20.68 3.04
N ALA A 404 -20.46 21.12 1.99
CA ALA A 404 -21.54 22.09 2.09
C ALA A 404 -22.79 21.47 2.76
N GLU A 405 -23.14 20.23 2.41
CA GLU A 405 -24.25 19.51 3.07
C GLU A 405 -23.90 19.21 4.53
N MET A 406 -22.67 18.78 4.80
CA MET A 406 -22.23 18.50 6.16
C MET A 406 -22.23 19.75 7.05
N ILE A 407 -21.71 20.88 6.55
CA ILE A 407 -21.74 22.15 7.27
C ILE A 407 -23.19 22.59 7.49
N THR A 408 -24.06 22.47 6.51
CA THR A 408 -25.48 22.80 6.64
C THR A 408 -26.15 21.97 7.72
N ASN A 409 -25.86 20.67 7.77
CA ASN A 409 -26.39 19.76 8.79
C ASN A 409 -25.83 20.07 10.19
N LEU A 410 -24.55 20.43 10.31
CA LEU A 410 -23.93 20.85 11.57
C LEU A 410 -24.57 22.15 12.08
N VAL A 411 -24.72 23.16 11.23
CA VAL A 411 -25.36 24.43 11.59
C VAL A 411 -26.81 24.18 12.03
N SER A 412 -27.57 23.40 11.25
CA SER A 412 -28.96 23.05 11.59
C SER A 412 -29.10 22.31 12.94
N SER A 413 -28.12 21.44 13.26
CA SER A 413 -28.09 20.69 14.52
C SER A 413 -27.74 21.59 15.72
N ILE A 414 -26.85 22.57 15.53
CA ILE A 414 -26.52 23.57 16.53
C ILE A 414 -27.71 24.52 16.77
N ASP A 415 -28.35 25.02 15.70
CA ASP A 415 -29.50 25.92 15.77
C ASP A 415 -30.70 25.23 16.43
N ALA A 416 -30.88 23.93 16.18
CA ALA A 416 -31.93 23.11 16.84
C ALA A 416 -31.61 22.78 18.30
N GLY A 417 -30.44 23.16 18.83
CA GLY A 417 -30.02 22.86 20.21
C GLY A 417 -29.70 21.38 20.45
N MET A 418 -29.51 20.59 19.39
CA MET A 418 -29.14 19.16 19.47
C MET A 418 -27.63 18.95 19.62
N MET A 419 -26.80 19.97 19.34
CA MET A 419 -25.36 19.90 19.36
C MET A 419 -24.78 21.21 19.90
N SER A 420 -23.69 21.13 20.67
CA SER A 420 -22.94 22.32 21.10
C SER A 420 -22.12 22.92 19.97
N GLU A 421 -21.82 24.24 20.04
CA GLU A 421 -20.90 24.89 19.09
C GLU A 421 -19.50 24.24 19.11
N GLU A 422 -19.07 23.72 20.26
CA GLU A 422 -17.78 23.07 20.44
C GLU A 422 -17.74 21.74 19.67
N THR A 423 -18.72 20.88 19.85
CA THR A 423 -18.87 19.63 19.09
C THR A 423 -19.02 19.91 17.58
N GLY A 424 -19.74 20.97 17.22
CA GLY A 424 -19.87 21.41 15.82
C GLY A 424 -18.53 21.82 15.21
N ARG A 425 -17.65 22.47 15.97
CA ARG A 425 -16.28 22.78 15.53
C ARG A 425 -15.40 21.54 15.40
N GLU A 426 -15.50 20.60 16.33
CA GLU A 426 -14.76 19.33 16.26
C GLU A 426 -15.12 18.50 15.02
N LEU A 427 -16.39 18.47 14.68
CA LEU A 427 -16.91 17.72 13.53
C LEU A 427 -16.77 18.46 12.20
N ASN A 428 -16.43 19.77 12.22
CA ASN A 428 -16.30 20.55 10.99
C ASN A 428 -15.02 20.17 10.22
N PRO A 429 -15.17 19.63 8.99
CA PRO A 429 -14.02 19.17 8.19
C PRO A 429 -13.07 20.28 7.75
N LEU A 430 -13.49 21.55 7.83
CA LEU A 430 -12.65 22.71 7.50
C LEU A 430 -11.76 23.15 8.66
N ILE A 431 -12.01 22.66 9.88
CA ILE A 431 -11.26 23.00 11.07
C ILE A 431 -10.27 21.88 11.39
N SER A 432 -8.99 22.14 11.24
CA SER A 432 -7.93 21.15 11.51
C SER A 432 -7.60 20.98 13.01
N ASP A 433 -7.89 21.99 13.83
CA ASP A 433 -7.64 22.02 15.27
C ASP A 433 -8.75 22.82 15.97
N SER A 434 -9.72 22.12 16.55
CA SER A 434 -10.88 22.71 17.21
C SER A 434 -10.50 23.55 18.45
N THR A 435 -9.45 23.16 19.19
CA THR A 435 -8.97 23.85 20.38
C THR A 435 -8.35 25.20 20.00
N SER A 436 -7.48 25.21 19.00
CA SER A 436 -6.86 26.43 18.48
C SER A 436 -7.91 27.38 17.89
N GLU A 437 -8.93 26.85 17.19
CA GLU A 437 -10.01 27.64 16.62
C GLU A 437 -10.93 28.22 17.68
N THR A 438 -11.21 27.48 18.75
CA THR A 438 -11.99 27.99 19.92
C THR A 438 -11.27 29.19 20.54
N SER A 439 -9.97 29.07 20.78
CA SER A 439 -9.15 30.17 21.34
C SER A 439 -9.16 31.42 20.44
N ARG A 440 -9.13 31.24 19.11
CA ARG A 440 -9.21 32.35 18.13
C ARG A 440 -10.58 33.02 18.17
N ILE A 441 -11.64 32.25 18.20
CA ILE A 441 -13.02 32.77 18.26
C ILE A 441 -13.24 33.55 19.56
N GLU A 442 -12.75 33.06 20.69
CA GLU A 442 -12.84 33.78 21.98
C GLU A 442 -12.06 35.10 21.96
N ALA A 443 -10.86 35.09 21.40
CA ALA A 443 -10.06 36.29 21.23
C ALA A 443 -10.74 37.33 20.31
N GLU A 444 -11.40 36.89 19.23
CA GLU A 444 -12.18 37.73 18.35
C GLU A 444 -13.44 38.30 19.04
N ARG A 445 -14.15 37.46 19.79
CA ARG A 445 -15.31 37.90 20.60
C ARG A 445 -14.93 38.95 21.61
N GLN A 446 -13.77 38.78 22.26
CA GLN A 446 -13.26 39.73 23.22
C GLN A 446 -12.89 41.07 22.57
N ARG A 447 -12.16 41.06 21.44
CA ARG A 447 -11.82 42.29 20.69
C ARG A 447 -13.09 43.02 20.20
N LYS A 448 -14.10 42.30 19.74
CA LYS A 448 -15.39 42.89 19.32
C LYS A 448 -16.12 43.56 20.51
N ARG A 449 -16.07 42.98 21.72
CA ARG A 449 -16.65 43.56 22.91
C ARG A 449 -15.91 44.82 23.33
N GLU A 450 -14.58 44.84 23.31
CA GLU A 450 -13.73 46.00 23.59
C GLU A 450 -14.00 47.13 22.59
N THR A 451 -14.06 46.82 21.27
CA THR A 451 -14.33 47.83 20.24
C THR A 451 -15.78 48.35 20.29
N SER A 452 -16.75 47.54 20.71
CA SER A 452 -18.15 47.99 20.90
C SER A 452 -18.34 48.79 22.19
N GLY A 453 -17.53 48.54 23.25
CA GLY A 453 -17.49 49.31 24.48
C GLY A 453 -16.99 50.73 24.28
N ASP A 454 -15.92 50.91 23.49
CA ASP A 454 -15.34 52.22 23.17
C ASP A 454 -16.28 53.15 22.36
N VAL A 455 -17.22 52.58 21.61
CA VAL A 455 -18.21 53.38 20.85
C VAL A 455 -19.30 53.94 21.73
N PHE A 456 -19.57 53.36 22.90
CA PHE A 456 -20.56 53.88 23.87
C PHE A 456 -19.97 54.90 24.83
N GLU A 457 -18.63 54.97 25.03
CA GLU A 457 -18.00 55.99 25.88
C GLU A 457 -17.68 57.33 25.17
N GLN A 458 -17.72 57.34 23.83
CA GLN A 458 -17.47 58.58 23.05
C GLN A 458 -18.76 59.34 22.64
N GLY A 459 -19.91 58.93 23.17
CA GLY A 459 -21.24 59.52 22.87
C GLY A 459 -21.90 60.31 23.97
N PHE A 460 -21.16 60.88 24.91
CA PHE A 460 -21.69 61.88 25.88
C PHE A 460 -20.83 63.16 25.94
#